data_5b7204643b6d88d53a5e71d6ed2bde40
#
_entry.id   5b7204643b6d88d53a5e71d6ed2bde40
#
_cell.length_a   1.000
_cell.length_b   1.000
_cell.length_c   1.000
_cell.angle_alpha   90.00
_cell.angle_beta   90.00
_cell.angle_gamma   90.00
#
_symmetry.space_group_name_H-M   'P 1'
#
loop_
_entity.id
_entity.type
_entity.pdbx_description
1 polymer ?
#
loop_
_entity_poly.entity_id
_entity_poly.type
_entity_poly.pdbx_seq_one_letter_code
_entity_poly.pdbx_strand_id
1 'polypeptide(L)'
;MQKSKDFKYIGQRPLRPDGIEKVTGKALYGADINLQGILYGKILRSPYAHAKILSIDTEAAKNLPGVYAISTSEDLNKKHTEMFKDLEGTLTSLKYLSNNVLAGDKALYVGHPVAAVAATSPHIALEALSLIKVKYNDLDSVTDVESSMSERAPILLESPITASPRSEKFESTNIVGNCEFLRGDVENGFNQADVVVETEYRTKTVHQGYIEPQS
;
A
#
# COMPACT_ATOMS: atom_id res chain seq x y z
N MET A 1 34.04 29.77 25.00
CA MET A 1 34.31 28.44 24.43
C MET A 1 33.55 27.43 25.26
N GLN A 2 32.46 26.89 24.73
CA GLN A 2 31.74 25.76 25.36
C GLN A 2 32.61 24.52 25.24
N LYS A 3 32.98 23.89 26.35
CA LYS A 3 33.62 22.58 26.35
C LYS A 3 32.72 21.60 25.61
N SER A 4 33.19 21.01 24.52
CA SER A 4 32.52 19.91 23.84
C SER A 4 32.29 18.81 24.89
N LYS A 5 31.04 18.44 25.15
CA LYS A 5 30.75 17.25 25.95
C LYS A 5 31.25 16.06 25.15
N ASP A 6 32.23 15.33 25.71
CA ASP A 6 32.69 14.07 25.14
C ASP A 6 31.55 13.04 25.28
N PHE A 7 30.86 12.81 24.19
CA PHE A 7 29.83 11.78 24.15
C PHE A 7 30.46 10.41 23.88
N LYS A 8 29.95 9.38 24.56
CA LYS A 8 30.48 8.00 24.43
C LYS A 8 30.33 7.43 23.01
N TYR A 9 29.28 7.85 22.29
CA TYR A 9 28.92 7.30 20.96
C TYR A 9 28.82 8.38 19.88
N ILE A 10 28.32 9.55 20.20
CA ILE A 10 28.18 10.66 19.25
C ILE A 10 29.59 11.16 18.87
N GLY A 11 29.84 11.28 17.58
CA GLY A 11 31.15 11.69 17.04
C GLY A 11 32.19 10.57 16.94
N GLN A 12 31.86 9.34 17.36
CA GLN A 12 32.67 8.14 17.17
C GLN A 12 32.31 7.45 15.86
N ARG A 13 33.18 6.56 15.39
CA ARG A 13 32.97 5.68 14.23
C ARG A 13 32.92 4.22 14.67
N PRO A 14 31.83 3.78 15.35
CA PRO A 14 31.72 2.39 15.73
C PRO A 14 31.63 1.51 14.49
N LEU A 15 32.31 0.36 14.53
CA LEU A 15 32.17 -0.63 13.47
C LEU A 15 30.73 -1.19 13.50
N ARG A 16 30.10 -1.22 12.34
CA ARG A 16 28.79 -1.85 12.19
C ARG A 16 28.93 -3.36 12.43
N PRO A 17 28.16 -3.97 13.36
CA PRO A 17 28.29 -5.39 13.69
C PRO A 17 28.12 -6.32 12.50
N ASP A 18 27.16 -6.01 11.60
CA ASP A 18 26.82 -6.79 10.41
C ASP A 18 27.57 -6.31 9.14
N GLY A 19 28.49 -5.35 9.27
CA GLY A 19 29.16 -4.73 8.12
C GLY A 19 30.08 -5.69 7.37
N ILE A 20 30.77 -6.59 8.08
CA ILE A 20 31.71 -7.55 7.48
C ILE A 20 30.96 -8.54 6.58
N GLU A 21 29.83 -9.07 7.04
CA GLU A 21 29.02 -10.01 6.26
C GLU A 21 28.48 -9.37 4.98
N LYS A 22 28.07 -8.09 5.06
CA LYS A 22 27.56 -7.34 3.90
C LYS A 22 28.63 -7.09 2.85
N VAL A 23 29.83 -6.62 3.25
CA VAL A 23 30.90 -6.29 2.30
C VAL A 23 31.61 -7.52 1.74
N THR A 24 31.51 -8.68 2.41
CA THR A 24 32.07 -9.96 1.94
C THR A 24 31.06 -10.80 1.17
N GLY A 25 29.80 -10.37 1.06
CA GLY A 25 28.72 -11.12 0.39
C GLY A 25 28.25 -12.36 1.18
N LYS A 26 28.52 -12.42 2.48
CA LYS A 26 28.07 -13.52 3.35
C LYS A 26 26.73 -13.25 4.03
N ALA A 27 26.26 -11.99 3.99
CA ALA A 27 24.95 -11.63 4.52
C ALA A 27 23.85 -12.36 3.74
N LEU A 28 22.92 -12.98 4.47
CA LEU A 28 21.75 -13.65 3.89
C LEU A 28 20.54 -12.72 3.97
N TYR A 29 19.79 -12.64 2.87
CA TYR A 29 18.57 -11.86 2.73
C TYR A 29 17.39 -12.78 2.43
N GLY A 30 16.16 -12.26 2.44
CA GLY A 30 14.97 -13.07 2.22
C GLY A 30 15.00 -13.91 0.94
N ALA A 31 15.56 -13.38 -0.16
CA ALA A 31 15.70 -14.11 -1.41
C ALA A 31 16.73 -15.26 -1.37
N ASP A 32 17.63 -15.29 -0.37
CA ASP A 32 18.67 -16.33 -0.22
C ASP A 32 18.18 -17.53 0.62
N ILE A 33 16.97 -17.45 1.18
CA ILE A 33 16.38 -18.53 1.96
C ILE A 33 16.05 -19.71 1.04
N ASN A 34 16.66 -20.84 1.33
CA ASN A 34 16.42 -22.09 0.58
C ASN A 34 16.14 -23.23 1.57
N LEU A 35 14.88 -23.62 1.69
CA LEU A 35 14.42 -24.71 2.54
C LEU A 35 13.88 -25.84 1.71
N GLN A 36 14.08 -27.08 2.19
CA GLN A 36 13.52 -28.26 1.52
C GLN A 36 11.99 -28.18 1.51
N GLY A 37 11.39 -28.32 0.33
CA GLY A 37 9.92 -28.26 0.15
C GLY A 37 9.34 -26.85 0.15
N ILE A 38 10.18 -25.81 0.05
CA ILE A 38 9.68 -24.43 -0.06
C ILE A 38 8.83 -24.27 -1.32
N LEU A 39 7.77 -23.48 -1.21
CA LEU A 39 6.94 -23.05 -2.34
C LEU A 39 7.28 -21.63 -2.74
N TYR A 40 7.17 -21.37 -4.04
CA TYR A 40 7.42 -20.07 -4.64
C TYR A 40 6.11 -19.34 -4.89
N GLY A 41 5.96 -18.18 -4.25
CA GLY A 41 4.82 -17.31 -4.43
C GLY A 41 4.99 -16.33 -5.58
N LYS A 42 3.94 -16.14 -6.38
CA LYS A 42 3.85 -15.07 -7.39
C LYS A 42 2.46 -14.46 -7.36
N ILE A 43 2.39 -13.17 -7.69
CA ILE A 43 1.17 -12.38 -7.62
C ILE A 43 0.77 -11.88 -9.00
N LEU A 44 -0.47 -12.18 -9.40
CA LEU A 44 -1.10 -11.56 -10.55
C LEU A 44 -1.54 -10.15 -10.20
N ARG A 45 -1.14 -9.17 -10.99
CA ARG A 45 -1.40 -7.76 -10.76
C ARG A 45 -2.28 -7.17 -11.85
N SER A 46 -3.16 -6.23 -11.47
CA SER A 46 -4.00 -5.50 -12.41
C SER A 46 -3.18 -4.63 -13.34
N PRO A 47 -3.45 -4.65 -14.65
CA PRO A 47 -2.87 -3.70 -15.60
C PRO A 47 -3.61 -2.35 -15.63
N TYR A 48 -4.79 -2.26 -14.99
CA TYR A 48 -5.65 -1.09 -15.02
C TYR A 48 -5.43 -0.20 -13.79
N ALA A 49 -5.55 1.10 -13.99
CA ALA A 49 -5.48 2.08 -12.91
C ALA A 49 -6.77 2.08 -12.05
N HIS A 50 -7.93 1.89 -12.68
CA HIS A 50 -9.20 1.72 -12.00
C HIS A 50 -10.11 0.84 -12.87
N ALA A 51 -10.49 -0.31 -12.38
CA ALA A 51 -11.35 -1.23 -13.11
C ALA A 51 -12.19 -2.09 -12.17
N LYS A 52 -13.41 -2.40 -12.58
CA LYS A 52 -14.24 -3.41 -11.93
C LYS A 52 -13.77 -4.79 -12.34
N ILE A 53 -13.60 -5.70 -11.39
CA ILE A 53 -13.30 -7.11 -11.63
C ILE A 53 -14.62 -7.85 -11.80
N LEU A 54 -14.85 -8.36 -12.99
CA LEU A 54 -16.11 -9.07 -13.34
C LEU A 54 -16.00 -10.55 -13.04
N SER A 55 -14.85 -11.16 -13.30
CA SER A 55 -14.56 -12.57 -12.99
C SER A 55 -13.08 -12.87 -12.98
N ILE A 56 -12.69 -13.86 -12.18
CA ILE A 56 -11.34 -14.42 -12.12
C ILE A 56 -11.49 -15.92 -12.35
N ASP A 57 -11.00 -16.41 -13.49
CA ASP A 57 -11.01 -17.83 -13.83
C ASP A 57 -9.61 -18.40 -13.57
N THR A 58 -9.51 -19.30 -12.60
CA THR A 58 -8.26 -19.93 -12.14
C THR A 58 -8.15 -21.39 -12.51
N GLU A 59 -9.13 -21.98 -13.19
CA GLU A 59 -9.22 -23.45 -13.42
C GLU A 59 -8.05 -24.00 -14.20
N ALA A 60 -7.64 -23.34 -15.28
CA ALA A 60 -6.49 -23.79 -16.06
C ALA A 60 -5.19 -23.76 -15.25
N ALA A 61 -5.03 -22.73 -14.43
CA ALA A 61 -3.86 -22.57 -13.57
C ALA A 61 -3.83 -23.59 -12.42
N LYS A 62 -4.98 -23.91 -11.81
CA LYS A 62 -5.09 -24.95 -10.76
C LYS A 62 -4.70 -26.33 -11.25
N ASN A 63 -4.97 -26.64 -12.52
CA ASN A 63 -4.67 -27.93 -13.12
C ASN A 63 -3.22 -28.05 -13.62
N LEU A 64 -2.41 -27.00 -13.55
CA LEU A 64 -1.00 -27.05 -13.94
C LEU A 64 -0.19 -27.86 -12.91
N PRO A 65 0.52 -28.93 -13.33
CA PRO A 65 1.35 -29.73 -12.44
C PRO A 65 2.39 -28.88 -11.71
N GLY A 66 2.47 -29.04 -10.39
CA GLY A 66 3.38 -28.27 -9.54
C GLY A 66 2.79 -26.99 -8.94
N VAL A 67 1.57 -26.62 -9.29
CA VAL A 67 0.79 -25.59 -8.57
C VAL A 67 0.17 -26.24 -7.33
N TYR A 68 0.40 -25.60 -6.18
CA TYR A 68 -0.11 -26.06 -4.89
C TYR A 68 -1.38 -25.35 -4.45
N ALA A 69 -1.40 -24.03 -4.65
CA ALA A 69 -2.54 -23.22 -4.27
C ALA A 69 -2.65 -21.97 -5.16
N ILE A 70 -3.87 -21.53 -5.35
CA ILE A 70 -4.20 -20.22 -5.92
C ILE A 70 -5.20 -19.58 -4.98
N SER A 71 -4.93 -18.32 -4.60
CA SER A 71 -5.81 -17.54 -3.73
C SER A 71 -6.25 -16.26 -4.43
N THR A 72 -7.51 -15.93 -4.21
CA THR A 72 -8.16 -14.69 -4.68
C THR A 72 -8.80 -13.99 -3.49
N SER A 73 -9.42 -12.84 -3.70
CA SER A 73 -10.18 -12.15 -2.65
C SER A 73 -11.32 -12.99 -2.06
N GLU A 74 -11.82 -14.00 -2.78
CA GLU A 74 -12.89 -14.90 -2.28
C GLU A 74 -12.41 -15.80 -1.15
N ASP A 75 -11.11 -16.09 -1.09
CA ASP A 75 -10.50 -16.93 -0.06
C ASP A 75 -10.20 -16.15 1.23
N LEU A 76 -10.20 -14.82 1.14
CA LEU A 76 -10.03 -13.95 2.30
C LEU A 76 -11.32 -13.90 3.11
N ASN A 77 -11.19 -13.88 4.43
CA ASN A 77 -12.32 -14.02 5.36
C ASN A 77 -13.37 -12.89 5.16
N LYS A 78 -14.60 -13.28 4.80
CA LYS A 78 -15.70 -12.35 4.43
C LYS A 78 -16.37 -11.63 5.63
N LYS A 79 -15.89 -11.75 6.85
CA LYS A 79 -16.39 -10.99 8.02
C LYS A 79 -15.91 -9.53 8.01
N HIS A 80 -16.07 -8.85 6.88
CA HIS A 80 -15.45 -7.56 6.58
C HIS A 80 -16.25 -6.33 7.04
N THR A 81 -17.30 -6.49 7.82
CA THR A 81 -18.07 -5.36 8.36
C THR A 81 -17.46 -4.78 9.63
N GLU A 82 -16.45 -5.44 10.19
CA GLU A 82 -15.82 -5.02 11.43
C GLU A 82 -14.79 -3.92 11.17
N MET A 83 -14.77 -2.92 12.05
CA MET A 83 -13.73 -1.92 12.11
C MET A 83 -12.68 -2.39 13.10
N PHE A 84 -11.43 -2.37 12.68
CA PHE A 84 -10.29 -2.63 13.55
C PHE A 84 -9.84 -1.31 14.21
N LYS A 85 -9.64 -1.34 15.51
CA LYS A 85 -9.10 -0.22 16.27
C LYS A 85 -7.61 -0.47 16.51
N ASP A 86 -6.76 0.41 16.01
CA ASP A 86 -5.32 0.36 16.25
C ASP A 86 -4.96 0.84 17.66
N LEU A 87 -3.67 0.78 18.01
CA LEU A 87 -3.14 1.22 19.31
C LEU A 87 -3.33 2.72 19.57
N GLU A 88 -3.47 3.52 18.52
CA GLU A 88 -3.68 4.97 18.60
C GLU A 88 -5.17 5.33 18.63
N GLY A 89 -6.03 4.35 18.50
CA GLY A 89 -7.48 4.51 18.56
C GLY A 89 -8.15 4.77 17.21
N THR A 90 -7.41 4.71 16.10
CA THR A 90 -7.94 4.87 14.75
C THR A 90 -8.74 3.63 14.35
N LEU A 91 -9.94 3.83 13.83
CA LEU A 91 -10.77 2.75 13.31
C LEU A 91 -10.49 2.57 11.82
N THR A 92 -10.06 1.39 11.41
CA THR A 92 -9.81 1.05 10.01
C THR A 92 -10.72 -0.08 9.56
N SER A 93 -11.28 0.04 8.36
CA SER A 93 -12.14 -0.99 7.77
C SER A 93 -11.34 -2.24 7.42
N LEU A 94 -11.73 -3.41 7.96
CA LEU A 94 -11.13 -4.69 7.58
C LEU A 94 -11.40 -5.03 6.12
N LYS A 95 -12.53 -4.61 5.57
CA LYS A 95 -12.82 -4.75 4.14
C LYS A 95 -11.77 -4.03 3.29
N TYR A 96 -11.42 -2.81 3.66
CA TYR A 96 -10.37 -2.05 2.98
C TYR A 96 -9.02 -2.75 3.05
N LEU A 97 -8.62 -3.23 4.24
CA LEU A 97 -7.35 -3.95 4.42
C LEU A 97 -7.30 -5.22 3.57
N SER A 98 -8.35 -6.02 3.57
CA SER A 98 -8.45 -7.23 2.75
C SER A 98 -8.40 -6.94 1.26
N ASN A 99 -9.14 -5.93 0.80
CA ASN A 99 -9.13 -5.52 -0.60
C ASN A 99 -7.77 -4.98 -1.05
N ASN A 100 -6.97 -4.43 -0.13
CA ASN A 100 -5.62 -3.97 -0.44
C ASN A 100 -4.62 -5.14 -0.53
N VAL A 101 -4.90 -6.27 0.13
CA VAL A 101 -4.10 -7.51 0.00
C VAL A 101 -4.39 -8.20 -1.32
N LEU A 102 -5.67 -8.45 -1.63
CA LEU A 102 -6.13 -8.97 -2.92
C LEU A 102 -7.41 -8.23 -3.34
N ALA A 103 -7.39 -7.64 -4.51
CA ALA A 103 -8.48 -6.84 -5.04
C ALA A 103 -9.78 -7.66 -5.08
N GLY A 104 -10.82 -7.15 -4.43
CA GLY A 104 -12.16 -7.73 -4.42
C GLY A 104 -12.95 -7.34 -5.68
N ASP A 105 -13.85 -6.34 -5.51
CA ASP A 105 -14.73 -5.91 -6.60
C ASP A 105 -14.03 -5.03 -7.63
N LYS A 106 -13.00 -4.28 -7.21
CA LYS A 106 -12.31 -3.28 -8.03
C LYS A 106 -10.78 -3.36 -7.88
N ALA A 107 -10.06 -3.19 -8.97
CA ALA A 107 -8.67 -2.78 -8.96
C ALA A 107 -8.61 -1.25 -8.87
N LEU A 108 -7.84 -0.70 -7.93
CA LEU A 108 -7.81 0.73 -7.60
C LEU A 108 -6.52 1.43 -8.06
N TYR A 109 -5.54 0.68 -8.55
CA TYR A 109 -4.28 1.20 -9.08
C TYR A 109 -3.60 0.16 -9.98
N VAL A 110 -2.73 0.62 -10.88
CA VAL A 110 -1.89 -0.28 -11.69
C VAL A 110 -0.99 -1.09 -10.77
N GLY A 111 -1.02 -2.41 -10.92
CA GLY A 111 -0.27 -3.30 -10.05
C GLY A 111 -1.01 -3.77 -8.80
N HIS A 112 -2.28 -3.42 -8.62
CA HIS A 112 -3.11 -3.95 -7.53
C HIS A 112 -3.12 -5.48 -7.57
N PRO A 113 -2.74 -6.20 -6.49
CA PRO A 113 -2.79 -7.66 -6.45
C PRO A 113 -4.20 -8.19 -6.67
N VAL A 114 -4.37 -9.18 -7.55
CA VAL A 114 -5.68 -9.75 -7.90
C VAL A 114 -5.76 -11.23 -7.53
N ALA A 115 -4.68 -11.97 -7.73
CA ALA A 115 -4.56 -13.37 -7.34
C ALA A 115 -3.13 -13.69 -6.93
N ALA A 116 -2.96 -14.68 -6.06
CA ALA A 116 -1.67 -15.20 -5.64
C ALA A 116 -1.58 -16.68 -6.00
N VAL A 117 -0.42 -17.12 -6.48
CA VAL A 117 -0.11 -18.50 -6.80
C VAL A 117 1.05 -18.99 -5.95
N ALA A 118 0.95 -20.20 -5.40
CA ALA A 118 2.04 -20.92 -4.77
C ALA A 118 2.35 -22.18 -5.57
N ALA A 119 3.60 -22.35 -6.01
CA ALA A 119 4.05 -23.47 -6.84
C ALA A 119 5.43 -24.00 -6.43
N THR A 120 5.79 -25.17 -6.94
CA THR A 120 7.06 -25.86 -6.63
C THR A 120 8.29 -25.20 -7.26
N SER A 121 8.10 -24.28 -8.22
CA SER A 121 9.20 -23.49 -8.79
C SER A 121 8.72 -22.11 -9.23
N PRO A 122 9.65 -21.12 -9.34
CA PRO A 122 9.31 -19.79 -9.85
C PRO A 122 8.75 -19.81 -11.28
N HIS A 123 9.21 -20.72 -12.12
CA HIS A 123 8.75 -20.86 -13.53
C HIS A 123 7.31 -21.35 -13.58
N ILE A 124 6.99 -22.41 -12.84
CA ILE A 124 5.61 -22.92 -12.75
C ILE A 124 4.67 -21.85 -12.19
N ALA A 125 5.10 -21.09 -11.17
CA ALA A 125 4.30 -20.01 -10.63
C ALA A 125 4.02 -18.91 -11.67
N LEU A 126 5.01 -18.54 -12.51
CA LEU A 126 4.83 -17.57 -13.60
C LEU A 126 3.92 -18.11 -14.70
N GLU A 127 4.09 -19.37 -15.09
CA GLU A 127 3.22 -20.03 -16.07
C GLU A 127 1.78 -20.07 -15.59
N ALA A 128 1.56 -20.45 -14.31
CA ALA A 128 0.25 -20.44 -13.70
C ALA A 128 -0.41 -19.04 -13.73
N LEU A 129 0.34 -17.96 -13.47
CA LEU A 129 -0.20 -16.61 -13.60
C LEU A 129 -0.70 -16.31 -15.01
N SER A 130 -0.01 -16.78 -16.05
CA SER A 130 -0.41 -16.57 -17.46
C SER A 130 -1.70 -17.30 -17.85
N LEU A 131 -2.05 -18.37 -17.11
CA LEU A 131 -3.25 -19.16 -17.30
C LEU A 131 -4.47 -18.60 -16.59
N ILE A 132 -4.29 -17.72 -15.60
CA ILE A 132 -5.40 -17.05 -14.91
C ILE A 132 -6.00 -16.00 -15.84
N LYS A 133 -7.31 -16.09 -16.07
CA LYS A 133 -8.04 -15.15 -16.91
C LYS A 133 -8.88 -14.23 -16.03
N VAL A 134 -8.63 -12.92 -16.11
CA VAL A 134 -9.42 -11.90 -15.41
C VAL A 134 -10.17 -11.07 -16.42
N LYS A 135 -11.48 -10.91 -16.20
CA LYS A 135 -12.32 -10.00 -16.97
C LYS A 135 -12.47 -8.71 -16.22
N TYR A 136 -12.06 -7.62 -16.82
CA TYR A 136 -12.17 -6.27 -16.28
C TYR A 136 -13.20 -5.45 -17.05
N ASN A 137 -13.77 -4.48 -16.35
CA ASN A 137 -14.47 -3.35 -16.97
C ASN A 137 -13.73 -2.09 -16.55
N ASP A 138 -13.14 -1.40 -17.49
CA ASP A 138 -12.36 -0.19 -17.26
C ASP A 138 -13.25 0.93 -16.74
N LEU A 139 -12.74 1.70 -15.78
CA LEU A 139 -13.43 2.80 -15.12
C LEU A 139 -12.57 4.06 -15.16
N ASP A 140 -13.22 5.21 -15.08
CA ASP A 140 -12.50 6.48 -14.97
C ASP A 140 -11.55 6.46 -13.79
N SER A 141 -10.30 6.87 -14.02
CA SER A 141 -9.25 6.86 -13.02
C SER A 141 -8.79 8.26 -12.66
N VAL A 142 -8.31 8.43 -11.44
CA VAL A 142 -7.64 9.64 -10.97
C VAL A 142 -6.20 9.31 -10.61
N THR A 143 -5.27 10.07 -11.15
CA THR A 143 -3.83 9.81 -11.00
C THR A 143 -3.06 10.96 -10.34
N ASP A 144 -3.74 12.02 -9.98
CA ASP A 144 -3.18 13.17 -9.25
C ASP A 144 -4.12 13.62 -8.12
N VAL A 145 -3.54 14.29 -7.14
CA VAL A 145 -4.24 14.70 -5.91
C VAL A 145 -5.35 15.72 -6.21
N GLU A 146 -5.10 16.68 -7.09
CA GLU A 146 -6.05 17.77 -7.38
C GLU A 146 -7.28 17.24 -8.09
N SER A 147 -7.07 16.41 -9.12
CA SER A 147 -8.18 15.74 -9.81
C SER A 147 -8.96 14.84 -8.86
N SER A 148 -8.27 14.16 -7.92
CA SER A 148 -8.90 13.29 -6.93
C SER A 148 -9.79 14.04 -5.93
N MET A 149 -9.46 15.27 -5.60
CA MET A 149 -10.21 16.12 -4.66
C MET A 149 -11.34 16.89 -5.33
N SER A 150 -11.45 16.89 -6.65
CA SER A 150 -12.49 17.62 -7.35
C SER A 150 -13.88 17.02 -7.11
N GLU A 151 -14.92 17.85 -7.13
CA GLU A 151 -16.31 17.40 -6.97
C GLU A 151 -16.78 16.43 -8.08
N ARG A 152 -16.09 16.43 -9.22
CA ARG A 152 -16.40 15.57 -10.38
C ARG A 152 -15.56 14.29 -10.40
N ALA A 153 -14.67 14.10 -9.43
CA ALA A 153 -13.83 12.92 -9.38
C ALA A 153 -14.67 11.64 -9.19
N PRO A 154 -14.35 10.56 -9.91
CA PRO A 154 -14.96 9.27 -9.62
C PRO A 154 -14.58 8.83 -8.20
N ILE A 155 -15.57 8.40 -7.42
CA ILE A 155 -15.35 7.90 -6.07
C ILE A 155 -14.72 6.51 -6.15
N LEU A 156 -13.50 6.37 -5.64
CA LEU A 156 -12.78 5.10 -5.68
C LEU A 156 -13.28 4.12 -4.62
N LEU A 157 -13.58 4.61 -3.43
CA LEU A 157 -14.07 3.82 -2.30
C LEU A 157 -15.40 4.36 -1.80
N GLU A 158 -16.42 3.52 -1.79
CA GLU A 158 -17.79 3.88 -1.38
C GLU A 158 -17.96 3.95 0.14
N SER A 159 -16.99 3.43 0.87
CA SER A 159 -16.99 3.41 2.35
C SER A 159 -15.73 4.05 2.89
N PRO A 160 -15.80 4.77 4.01
CA PRO A 160 -14.62 5.39 4.61
C PRO A 160 -13.59 4.32 4.99
N ILE A 161 -12.32 4.62 4.74
CA ILE A 161 -11.19 3.77 5.11
C ILE A 161 -10.98 3.83 6.62
N THR A 162 -11.04 5.05 7.16
CA THR A 162 -10.83 5.33 8.57
C THR A 162 -11.95 6.23 9.11
N ALA A 163 -12.30 6.02 10.37
CA ALA A 163 -13.19 6.92 11.09
C ALA A 163 -12.37 7.68 12.14
N SER A 164 -12.36 9.00 12.02
CA SER A 164 -11.81 9.86 13.07
C SER A 164 -12.88 10.14 14.13
N PRO A 165 -12.55 10.10 15.43
CA PRO A 165 -13.52 10.44 16.49
C PRO A 165 -14.11 11.86 16.41
N ARG A 166 -13.52 12.72 15.57
CA ARG A 166 -13.90 14.14 15.43
C ARG A 166 -14.69 14.49 14.17
N SER A 167 -14.89 13.57 13.23
CA SER A 167 -15.68 13.84 12.03
C SER A 167 -17.06 13.22 12.13
N GLU A 168 -18.08 14.06 12.29
CA GLU A 168 -19.49 13.63 12.43
C GLU A 168 -20.18 13.22 11.12
N LYS A 169 -19.59 13.49 9.95
CA LYS A 169 -20.13 13.10 8.63
C LYS A 169 -19.01 12.71 7.68
N PHE A 170 -18.98 11.44 7.32
CA PHE A 170 -18.21 10.98 6.16
C PHE A 170 -19.12 11.03 4.93
N GLU A 171 -18.95 12.08 4.15
CA GLU A 171 -19.42 12.04 2.77
C GLU A 171 -18.48 11.10 1.99
N SER A 172 -19.04 10.38 1.02
CA SER A 172 -18.26 9.54 0.12
C SER A 172 -17.33 10.43 -0.71
N THR A 173 -16.05 10.48 -0.37
CA THR A 173 -15.04 11.29 -1.06
C THR A 173 -13.75 10.50 -1.20
N ASN A 174 -12.85 10.97 -2.09
CA ASN A 174 -11.50 10.43 -2.18
C ASN A 174 -10.55 10.99 -1.12
N ILE A 175 -11.02 11.87 -0.23
CA ILE A 175 -10.24 12.43 0.86
C ILE A 175 -10.21 11.42 2.01
N VAL A 176 -9.02 10.90 2.30
CA VAL A 176 -8.81 9.85 3.30
C VAL A 176 -8.77 10.38 4.72
N GLY A 177 -8.32 11.62 4.89
CA GLY A 177 -8.23 12.27 6.19
C GLY A 177 -8.10 13.78 6.05
N ASN A 178 -8.62 14.49 7.03
CA ASN A 178 -8.47 15.93 7.20
C ASN A 178 -7.99 16.20 8.63
N CYS A 179 -7.02 17.07 8.77
CA CYS A 179 -6.49 17.48 10.05
C CYS A 179 -6.39 19.01 10.09
N GLU A 180 -7.10 19.61 11.02
CA GLU A 180 -7.13 21.05 11.18
C GLU A 180 -6.55 21.45 12.55
N PHE A 181 -5.58 22.35 12.53
CA PHE A 181 -4.99 22.94 13.73
C PHE A 181 -5.20 24.45 13.70
N LEU A 182 -6.02 24.94 14.61
CA LEU A 182 -6.28 26.37 14.78
C LEU A 182 -5.73 26.83 16.12
N ARG A 183 -5.04 27.98 16.13
CA ARG A 183 -4.59 28.66 17.34
C ARG A 183 -4.85 30.14 17.23
N GLY A 184 -5.71 30.67 18.14
CA GLY A 184 -6.12 32.06 18.13
C GLY A 184 -7.18 32.36 17.08
N ASP A 185 -7.34 33.63 16.76
CA ASP A 185 -8.25 34.12 15.73
C ASP A 185 -7.48 34.38 14.43
N VAL A 186 -7.56 33.42 13.52
CA VAL A 186 -6.81 33.41 12.25
C VAL A 186 -7.32 34.51 11.31
N GLU A 187 -8.65 34.70 11.21
CA GLU A 187 -9.24 35.73 10.34
C GLU A 187 -8.86 37.13 10.78
N ASN A 188 -8.94 37.39 12.09
CA ASN A 188 -8.52 38.67 12.63
C ASN A 188 -7.01 38.90 12.44
N GLY A 189 -6.20 37.84 12.54
CA GLY A 189 -4.76 37.89 12.25
C GLY A 189 -4.47 38.32 10.81
N PHE A 190 -5.15 37.77 9.82
CA PHE A 190 -5.02 38.19 8.41
C PHE A 190 -5.52 39.61 8.19
N ASN A 191 -6.63 40.01 8.80
CA ASN A 191 -7.20 41.36 8.65
C ASN A 191 -6.32 42.44 9.26
N GLN A 192 -5.49 42.14 10.26
CA GLN A 192 -4.56 43.06 10.91
C GLN A 192 -3.15 43.03 10.33
N ALA A 193 -2.86 42.12 9.41
CA ALA A 193 -1.53 41.97 8.83
C ALA A 193 -1.21 43.11 7.86
N ASP A 194 -0.04 43.72 7.99
CA ASP A 194 0.47 44.74 7.06
C ASP A 194 0.84 44.11 5.70
N VAL A 195 1.26 42.85 5.70
CA VAL A 195 1.63 42.08 4.52
C VAL A 195 1.15 40.65 4.66
N VAL A 196 0.50 40.13 3.62
CA VAL A 196 0.11 38.72 3.51
C VAL A 196 0.89 38.10 2.36
N VAL A 197 1.57 36.96 2.62
CA VAL A 197 2.29 36.20 1.61
C VAL A 197 1.64 34.81 1.52
N GLU A 198 1.17 34.45 0.33
CA GLU A 198 0.61 33.13 0.02
C GLU A 198 1.49 32.46 -1.05
N THR A 199 1.93 31.25 -0.77
CA THR A 199 2.79 30.49 -1.70
C THR A 199 2.38 29.01 -1.68
N GLU A 200 2.20 28.46 -2.87
CA GLU A 200 1.93 27.04 -3.04
C GLU A 200 3.22 26.27 -3.30
N TYR A 201 3.42 25.17 -2.57
CA TYR A 201 4.56 24.27 -2.76
C TYR A 201 4.08 22.89 -3.15
N ARG A 202 4.71 22.28 -4.18
CA ARG A 202 4.39 20.94 -4.67
C ARG A 202 5.62 20.05 -4.65
N THR A 203 5.45 18.82 -4.14
CA THR A 203 6.46 17.79 -4.22
C THR A 203 5.94 16.64 -5.08
N LYS A 204 6.84 15.97 -5.79
CA LYS A 204 6.50 14.76 -6.56
C LYS A 204 6.50 13.55 -5.64
N THR A 205 5.69 12.55 -5.97
CA THR A 205 5.80 11.22 -5.36
C THR A 205 7.14 10.62 -5.75
N VAL A 206 7.88 10.10 -4.77
CA VAL A 206 9.15 9.42 -4.96
C VAL A 206 9.11 8.04 -4.33
N HIS A 207 9.77 7.08 -4.96
CA HIS A 207 9.98 5.75 -4.43
C HIS A 207 11.26 5.74 -3.57
N GLN A 208 11.24 5.03 -2.43
CA GLN A 208 12.38 4.98 -1.49
C GLN A 208 13.64 4.37 -2.11
N GLY A 209 13.48 3.49 -3.09
CA GLY A 209 14.61 2.87 -3.79
C GLY A 209 15.45 1.95 -2.90
N TYR A 210 14.83 1.20 -1.98
CA TYR A 210 15.54 0.24 -1.14
C TYR A 210 16.14 -0.91 -1.97
N ILE A 211 17.32 -1.35 -1.55
CA ILE A 211 18.12 -2.37 -2.25
C ILE A 211 17.57 -3.77 -1.96
N GLU A 212 17.15 -4.04 -0.74
CA GLU A 212 16.58 -5.32 -0.34
C GLU A 212 15.09 -5.38 -0.69
N PRO A 213 14.66 -6.28 -1.61
CA PRO A 213 13.24 -6.49 -1.88
C PRO A 213 12.57 -7.14 -0.67
N GLN A 214 11.28 -6.85 -0.50
CA GLN A 214 10.45 -7.55 0.46
C GLN A 214 10.14 -8.96 -0.07
N SER A 215 10.32 -9.95 0.75
CA SER A 215 10.10 -11.38 0.44
C SER A 215 9.37 -12.08 1.58
#